data_195a8b998c39e146ba3cbcd46979cfd3
#
_entry.id   195a8b998c39e146ba3cbcd46979cfd3
#
_cell.length_a   1.000
_cell.length_b   1.000
_cell.length_c   1.000
_cell.angle_alpha   90.00
_cell.angle_beta   90.00
_cell.angle_gamma   90.00
#
_symmetry.space_group_name_H-M   'P 1'
#
loop_
_entity.id
_entity.type
_entity.pdbx_description
1 polymer ?
#
loop_
_entity_poly.entity_id
_entity_poly.type
_entity_poly.pdbx_seq_one_letter_code
_entity_poly.pdbx_strand_id
1 'polypeptide(L)'
;MKRYPKYYLNFLTIIVGVSLTSYLFLSCTTKNNSSVKATITINKDENAEAYNPMIFGGFLEHFGKQIYGGVFDPGSTLSNEKGFRTDVIDALNELKVPIIRWPGGCFVDGYHWINGVGDSRKPTDDVRWGVIEPNTFGTHEFIELCKLLDAEPYICHNGLAEVQEMIDWVEYSNAEIGKFADMRKVNGFPEPLNVKIWSVGNERSGKEYINKVRDAGMEMKKIDSSLLVTCSGIHGNSSIDPYLFEAAGEYLDYISAHQYWIENWQEHSTPDYLSCMMLSEKPESYIKNVINQIKTAETKGQIDKGQIKIAFDEWNLRSWHHPGFQRFEKVDYNDPEIIKLIEARDISLEPSIYNLSDALFSASFLNSCLRNSEYVTMANIAPLVNQTGPLYVHPDGIVKRTHFHTFEMYVNDLEEYVSNIDIKGSKLTDGKDSVSVVDAIATVDKSGKKWAISIVNRHPSKNLTCKVKMGDDLLNGKFKGRILTGESTESYNDIDYPNRVAPKEV
;
A
#
# COMPACT_ATOMS: atom_id res chain seq x y z
N MET A 1 22.94 -25.59 -35.75
CA MET A 1 21.82 -26.11 -34.96
C MET A 1 22.29 -26.22 -33.51
N LYS A 2 22.09 -25.16 -32.71
CA LYS A 2 22.34 -25.20 -31.26
C LYS A 2 21.07 -25.68 -30.59
N ARG A 3 21.13 -26.89 -29.99
CA ARG A 3 20.03 -27.42 -29.15
C ARG A 3 19.98 -26.57 -27.87
N TYR A 4 18.91 -25.84 -27.67
CA TYR A 4 18.63 -25.18 -26.39
C TYR A 4 18.23 -26.25 -25.37
N PRO A 5 18.66 -26.13 -24.10
CA PRO A 5 18.22 -27.02 -23.04
C PRO A 5 16.72 -26.85 -22.82
N LYS A 6 15.99 -27.96 -22.67
CA LYS A 6 14.58 -27.92 -22.21
C LYS A 6 14.57 -27.43 -20.79
N TYR A 7 14.16 -26.16 -20.60
CA TYR A 7 13.92 -25.61 -19.28
C TYR A 7 12.61 -26.19 -18.74
N TYR A 8 12.65 -26.80 -17.57
CA TYR A 8 11.46 -27.06 -16.78
C TYR A 8 11.03 -25.72 -16.19
N LEU A 9 10.11 -25.08 -16.85
CA LEU A 9 9.52 -23.82 -16.42
C LEU A 9 8.41 -24.15 -15.42
N ASN A 10 8.61 -23.90 -14.14
CA ASN A 10 7.52 -23.88 -13.17
C ASN A 10 6.90 -22.48 -13.24
N PHE A 11 5.78 -22.34 -13.93
CA PHE A 11 5.02 -21.09 -13.96
C PHE A 11 3.98 -21.10 -12.87
N LEU A 12 3.89 -20.03 -12.18
CA LEU A 12 2.75 -19.70 -11.38
C LEU A 12 1.94 -18.63 -12.12
N THR A 13 0.71 -18.92 -12.46
CA THR A 13 -0.18 -17.96 -13.11
C THR A 13 -1.22 -17.52 -12.11
N ILE A 14 -1.26 -16.22 -11.82
CA ILE A 14 -2.33 -15.62 -11.04
C ILE A 14 -3.39 -15.13 -12.01
N ILE A 15 -4.56 -15.76 -12.00
CA ILE A 15 -5.69 -15.34 -12.82
C ILE A 15 -6.81 -14.87 -11.88
N VAL A 16 -7.19 -13.60 -11.98
CA VAL A 16 -8.38 -13.10 -11.30
C VAL A 16 -9.50 -12.99 -12.33
N GLY A 17 -10.52 -13.80 -12.21
CA GLY A 17 -11.61 -13.85 -13.18
C GLY A 17 -12.97 -14.18 -12.55
N VAL A 18 -14.03 -13.74 -13.18
CA VAL A 18 -15.41 -14.01 -12.77
C VAL A 18 -15.98 -15.19 -13.57
N SER A 19 -16.42 -16.22 -12.86
CA SER A 19 -17.14 -17.37 -13.44
C SER A 19 -18.61 -17.34 -12.99
N LEU A 20 -19.55 -17.21 -13.92
CA LEU A 20 -20.98 -17.35 -13.67
C LEU A 20 -21.40 -18.81 -13.83
N THR A 21 -21.80 -19.46 -12.74
CA THR A 21 -22.62 -20.69 -12.79
C THR A 21 -24.08 -20.36 -12.57
N SER A 22 -24.85 -20.39 -13.63
CA SER A 22 -26.31 -20.23 -13.56
C SER A 22 -26.99 -21.57 -13.30
N TYR A 23 -27.88 -21.65 -12.33
CA TYR A 23 -28.77 -22.79 -12.13
C TYR A 23 -29.77 -22.94 -13.27
N LEU A 24 -29.98 -24.19 -13.67
CA LEU A 24 -30.80 -24.63 -14.78
C LEU A 24 -32.27 -24.18 -14.69
N PHE A 25 -32.69 -23.39 -15.68
CA PHE A 25 -33.96 -23.63 -16.36
C PHE A 25 -33.64 -24.00 -17.79
N LEU A 26 -34.14 -25.18 -18.25
CA LEU A 26 -33.99 -25.65 -19.61
C LEU A 26 -34.68 -24.66 -20.58
N SER A 27 -33.85 -23.85 -21.22
CA SER A 27 -34.16 -23.25 -22.50
C SER A 27 -32.89 -23.45 -23.35
N CYS A 28 -33.00 -24.27 -24.40
CA CYS A 28 -31.96 -24.44 -25.37
C CYS A 28 -31.72 -23.11 -26.13
N THR A 29 -30.84 -22.29 -25.55
CA THR A 29 -30.16 -21.24 -26.31
C THR A 29 -28.68 -21.56 -26.25
N THR A 30 -28.08 -21.87 -27.38
CA THR A 30 -26.64 -21.98 -27.58
C THR A 30 -26.02 -20.67 -27.11
N LYS A 31 -25.50 -20.63 -25.85
CA LYS A 31 -24.66 -19.53 -25.38
C LYS A 31 -23.39 -19.54 -26.24
N ASN A 32 -23.26 -18.57 -27.12
CA ASN A 32 -21.97 -18.22 -27.72
C ASN A 32 -21.02 -17.83 -26.59
N ASN A 33 -20.22 -18.77 -26.11
CA ASN A 33 -19.11 -18.51 -25.19
C ASN A 33 -17.98 -17.82 -25.96
N SER A 34 -18.19 -16.56 -26.35
CA SER A 34 -17.12 -15.76 -26.96
C SER A 34 -16.10 -15.46 -25.87
N SER A 35 -15.01 -16.20 -25.83
CA SER A 35 -13.88 -15.87 -24.97
C SER A 35 -13.18 -14.60 -25.44
N VAL A 36 -12.74 -13.78 -24.51
CA VAL A 36 -11.81 -12.70 -24.79
C VAL A 36 -10.43 -13.30 -25.07
N LYS A 37 -9.74 -12.78 -26.08
CA LYS A 37 -8.42 -13.29 -26.46
C LYS A 37 -7.34 -12.26 -26.19
N ALA A 38 -6.22 -12.71 -25.62
CA ALA A 38 -5.01 -11.90 -25.47
C ALA A 38 -3.75 -12.70 -25.80
N THR A 39 -2.69 -11.97 -26.11
CA THR A 39 -1.33 -12.51 -26.21
C THR A 39 -0.43 -11.71 -25.32
N ILE A 40 0.30 -12.37 -24.43
CA ILE A 40 1.34 -11.81 -23.59
C ILE A 40 2.68 -12.32 -24.16
N THR A 41 3.55 -11.38 -24.51
CA THR A 41 4.93 -11.72 -24.94
C THR A 41 5.89 -11.26 -23.87
N ILE A 42 6.66 -12.18 -23.30
CA ILE A 42 7.69 -11.90 -22.30
C ILE A 42 8.99 -11.66 -23.06
N ASN A 43 9.59 -10.50 -22.82
CA ASN A 43 10.87 -10.12 -23.40
C ASN A 43 11.94 -10.31 -22.33
N LYS A 44 12.93 -11.18 -22.59
CA LYS A 44 14.03 -11.37 -21.65
C LYS A 44 14.85 -10.10 -21.55
N ASP A 45 15.04 -9.61 -20.35
CA ASP A 45 15.93 -8.52 -20.05
C ASP A 45 17.11 -9.08 -19.24
N GLU A 46 18.30 -9.10 -19.84
CA GLU A 46 19.52 -9.60 -19.21
C GLU A 46 20.07 -8.63 -18.14
N ASN A 47 19.58 -7.38 -18.13
CA ASN A 47 19.98 -6.32 -17.19
C ASN A 47 18.87 -5.97 -16.19
N ALA A 48 17.85 -6.83 -16.04
CA ALA A 48 16.78 -6.59 -15.08
C ALA A 48 17.34 -6.52 -13.64
N GLU A 49 16.98 -5.48 -12.92
CA GLU A 49 17.25 -5.37 -11.48
C GLU A 49 16.11 -5.96 -10.67
N ALA A 50 16.43 -6.46 -9.47
CA ALA A 50 15.41 -6.93 -8.56
C ALA A 50 14.57 -5.75 -8.07
N TYR A 51 13.25 -5.93 -8.04
CA TYR A 51 12.40 -4.92 -7.43
C TYR A 51 12.56 -4.89 -5.90
N ASN A 52 12.30 -3.74 -5.28
CA ASN A 52 12.33 -3.63 -3.84
C ASN A 52 11.03 -4.20 -3.23
N PRO A 53 11.09 -5.18 -2.30
CA PRO A 53 9.90 -5.73 -1.65
C PRO A 53 9.05 -4.70 -0.91
N MET A 54 9.58 -3.54 -0.53
CA MET A 54 8.84 -2.46 0.12
C MET A 54 7.65 -1.94 -0.73
N ILE A 55 7.52 -2.36 -2.00
CA ILE A 55 6.31 -2.14 -2.82
C ILE A 55 5.07 -2.80 -2.20
N PHE A 56 5.22 -3.79 -1.34
CA PHE A 56 4.12 -4.49 -0.64
C PHE A 56 3.92 -4.00 0.79
N GLY A 57 4.29 -2.77 1.09
CA GLY A 57 4.20 -2.17 2.39
C GLY A 57 2.77 -1.82 2.83
N GLY A 58 2.66 -1.42 4.08
CA GLY A 58 1.40 -1.01 4.71
C GLY A 58 1.50 0.31 5.46
N PHE A 59 0.34 0.85 5.78
CA PHE A 59 0.17 2.10 6.49
C PHE A 59 -0.78 1.89 7.67
N LEU A 60 -0.46 2.48 8.82
CA LEU A 60 -1.26 2.48 10.03
C LEU A 60 -1.40 3.88 10.60
N GLU A 61 -2.62 4.24 10.98
CA GLU A 61 -2.97 5.54 11.55
C GLU A 61 -3.88 5.40 12.76
N HIS A 62 -3.83 6.36 13.69
CA HIS A 62 -4.53 6.32 14.96
C HIS A 62 -6.01 6.72 14.84
N PHE A 63 -6.77 6.05 13.97
CA PHE A 63 -8.23 6.15 13.91
C PHE A 63 -8.84 4.86 13.31
N GLY A 64 -10.16 4.72 13.36
CA GLY A 64 -10.90 3.67 12.63
C GLY A 64 -10.48 2.25 12.98
N LYS A 65 -10.06 2.02 14.22
CA LYS A 65 -9.62 0.71 14.72
C LYS A 65 -8.45 0.11 13.94
N GLN A 66 -7.56 0.93 13.42
CA GLN A 66 -6.32 0.41 12.80
C GLN A 66 -5.33 -0.01 13.88
N ILE A 67 -5.16 0.81 14.92
CA ILE A 67 -4.29 0.54 16.06
C ILE A 67 -5.11 -0.13 17.16
N TYR A 68 -5.91 0.65 17.91
CA TYR A 68 -6.74 0.16 19.02
C TYR A 68 -7.95 -0.61 18.51
N GLY A 69 -8.08 -1.88 18.93
CA GLY A 69 -9.06 -2.82 18.40
C GLY A 69 -8.74 -3.34 16.99
N GLY A 70 -7.53 -3.04 16.50
CA GLY A 70 -6.94 -3.54 15.28
C GLY A 70 -5.68 -4.34 15.58
N VAL A 71 -4.48 -3.78 15.30
CA VAL A 71 -3.21 -4.47 15.59
C VAL A 71 -2.93 -4.58 17.09
N PHE A 72 -3.46 -3.66 17.89
CA PHE A 72 -3.23 -3.56 19.33
C PHE A 72 -4.56 -3.48 20.09
N ASP A 73 -4.84 -4.50 20.91
CA ASP A 73 -6.08 -4.62 21.71
C ASP A 73 -5.81 -5.41 23.01
N PRO A 74 -5.19 -4.75 24.01
CA PRO A 74 -4.78 -5.43 25.24
C PRO A 74 -5.92 -6.07 26.04
N GLY A 75 -7.20 -5.70 25.76
CA GLY A 75 -8.38 -6.30 26.38
C GLY A 75 -8.92 -7.55 25.70
N SER A 76 -8.43 -7.87 24.49
CA SER A 76 -8.90 -9.00 23.71
C SER A 76 -8.29 -10.34 24.18
N THR A 77 -9.11 -11.40 24.19
CA THR A 77 -8.64 -12.78 24.40
C THR A 77 -7.78 -13.31 23.23
N LEU A 78 -7.77 -12.62 22.10
CA LEU A 78 -6.96 -12.92 20.93
C LEU A 78 -5.61 -12.18 20.95
N SER A 79 -5.33 -11.39 21.98
CA SER A 79 -4.08 -10.67 22.11
C SER A 79 -3.07 -11.42 22.96
N ASN A 80 -1.78 -11.22 22.65
CA ASN A 80 -0.68 -11.70 23.47
C ASN A 80 -0.54 -10.84 24.75
N GLU A 81 0.42 -11.20 25.62
CA GLU A 81 0.67 -10.52 26.89
C GLU A 81 1.07 -9.04 26.72
N LYS A 82 1.58 -8.65 25.55
CA LYS A 82 1.95 -7.27 25.21
C LYS A 82 0.80 -6.47 24.58
N GLY A 83 -0.37 -7.09 24.37
CA GLY A 83 -1.55 -6.44 23.80
C GLY A 83 -1.68 -6.50 22.27
N PHE A 84 -0.81 -7.21 21.55
CA PHE A 84 -0.92 -7.37 20.11
C PHE A 84 -1.86 -8.51 19.75
N ARG A 85 -2.78 -8.27 18.83
CA ARG A 85 -3.70 -9.26 18.26
C ARG A 85 -2.91 -10.33 17.49
N THR A 86 -2.87 -11.55 17.99
CA THR A 86 -2.10 -12.65 17.37
C THR A 86 -2.66 -13.08 16.03
N ASP A 87 -3.97 -13.12 15.89
CA ASP A 87 -4.65 -13.41 14.62
C ASP A 87 -4.35 -12.36 13.53
N VAL A 88 -4.22 -11.09 13.91
CA VAL A 88 -3.82 -10.00 13.01
C VAL A 88 -2.34 -10.16 12.61
N ILE A 89 -1.45 -10.41 13.59
CA ILE A 89 -0.03 -10.63 13.34
C ILE A 89 0.19 -11.82 12.39
N ASP A 90 -0.51 -12.92 12.60
CA ASP A 90 -0.42 -14.11 11.75
C ASP A 90 -0.86 -13.80 10.32
N ALA A 91 -1.97 -13.07 10.15
CA ALA A 91 -2.44 -12.66 8.83
C ALA A 91 -1.46 -11.70 8.13
N LEU A 92 -0.88 -10.73 8.84
CA LEU A 92 0.09 -9.80 8.26
C LEU A 92 1.42 -10.50 7.92
N ASN A 93 1.81 -11.54 8.67
CA ASN A 93 2.95 -12.40 8.32
C ASN A 93 2.71 -13.22 7.04
N GLU A 94 1.45 -13.62 6.73
CA GLU A 94 1.12 -14.22 5.43
C GLU A 94 1.38 -13.25 4.28
N LEU A 95 1.17 -11.95 4.51
CA LEU A 95 1.45 -10.88 3.55
C LEU A 95 2.95 -10.52 3.50
N LYS A 96 3.78 -11.03 4.40
CA LYS A 96 5.20 -10.68 4.51
C LYS A 96 5.41 -9.17 4.43
N VAL A 97 4.60 -8.40 5.18
CA VAL A 97 4.61 -6.94 5.12
C VAL A 97 6.02 -6.40 5.37
N PRO A 98 6.71 -5.81 4.37
CA PRO A 98 8.13 -5.50 4.47
C PRO A 98 8.42 -4.17 5.17
N ILE A 99 7.43 -3.29 5.24
CA ILE A 99 7.56 -1.95 5.80
C ILE A 99 6.19 -1.44 6.26
N ILE A 100 6.16 -0.71 7.36
CA ILE A 100 4.93 -0.08 7.88
C ILE A 100 5.20 1.40 8.12
N ARG A 101 4.39 2.26 7.52
CA ARG A 101 4.36 3.70 7.79
C ARG A 101 3.42 4.01 8.96
N TRP A 102 3.91 4.76 9.94
CA TRP A 102 3.21 5.15 11.17
C TRP A 102 3.74 6.51 11.67
N PRO A 103 3.04 7.32 12.48
CA PRO A 103 1.75 7.10 13.16
C PRO A 103 0.54 7.46 12.32
N GLY A 104 0.69 7.83 11.06
CA GLY A 104 -0.41 8.09 10.18
C GLY A 104 -0.14 9.13 9.12
N GLY A 105 -1.22 9.56 8.50
CA GLY A 105 -1.33 10.65 7.55
C GLY A 105 -1.73 11.94 8.25
N CYS A 106 -3.02 12.31 8.18
CA CYS A 106 -3.51 13.55 8.80
C CYS A 106 -3.36 13.60 10.32
N PHE A 107 -3.39 12.46 11.00
CA PHE A 107 -3.19 12.36 12.45
C PHE A 107 -1.86 12.96 12.90
N VAL A 108 -0.79 12.80 12.13
CA VAL A 108 0.55 13.24 12.55
C VAL A 108 0.64 14.76 12.79
N ASP A 109 -0.26 15.56 12.20
CA ASP A 109 -0.28 17.01 12.37
C ASP A 109 -0.54 17.47 13.80
N GLY A 110 -1.18 16.65 14.61
CA GLY A 110 -1.43 16.91 16.03
C GLY A 110 -0.63 16.00 16.97
N TYR A 111 0.13 15.05 16.44
CA TYR A 111 0.85 14.07 17.22
C TYR A 111 2.21 14.57 17.70
N HIS A 112 2.43 14.47 19.00
CA HIS A 112 3.71 14.77 19.65
C HIS A 112 4.26 13.46 20.22
N TRP A 113 5.32 12.93 19.64
CA TRP A 113 5.90 11.62 19.95
C TRP A 113 6.22 11.43 21.45
N ILE A 114 6.59 12.52 22.14
CA ILE A 114 6.93 12.51 23.55
C ILE A 114 5.77 12.06 24.44
N ASN A 115 4.52 12.24 24.01
CA ASN A 115 3.33 11.79 24.73
C ASN A 115 3.15 10.27 24.70
N GLY A 116 3.74 9.59 23.70
CA GLY A 116 3.66 8.15 23.49
C GLY A 116 4.84 7.36 24.07
N VAL A 117 5.70 7.96 24.89
CA VAL A 117 6.87 7.27 25.51
C VAL A 117 6.89 7.40 27.03
N GLY A 118 7.57 6.48 27.70
CA GLY A 118 7.68 6.45 29.19
C GLY A 118 6.40 5.99 29.88
N ASP A 119 6.37 6.12 31.20
CA ASP A 119 5.31 5.57 32.06
C ASP A 119 4.14 6.53 32.30
N SER A 120 4.33 7.83 32.06
CA SER A 120 3.36 8.90 32.41
C SER A 120 2.59 9.41 31.18
N ARG A 121 2.13 8.50 30.34
CA ARG A 121 1.37 8.84 29.13
C ARG A 121 -0.02 9.35 29.49
N LYS A 122 -0.48 10.39 28.80
CA LYS A 122 -1.81 10.98 29.00
C LYS A 122 -2.57 11.02 27.69
N PRO A 123 -3.90 10.80 27.73
CA PRO A 123 -4.73 10.97 26.54
C PRO A 123 -4.63 12.39 25.98
N THR A 124 -4.67 12.50 24.67
CA THR A 124 -4.71 13.75 23.91
C THR A 124 -5.84 13.73 22.89
N ASP A 125 -6.40 14.91 22.61
CA ASP A 125 -7.44 15.04 21.59
C ASP A 125 -6.80 15.16 20.22
N ASP A 126 -7.21 14.32 19.26
CA ASP A 126 -6.91 14.52 17.84
C ASP A 126 -8.12 15.13 17.12
N VAL A 127 -7.95 16.38 16.69
CA VAL A 127 -9.00 17.14 16.03
C VAL A 127 -9.12 16.84 14.52
N ARG A 128 -8.18 16.07 13.95
CA ARG A 128 -8.22 15.72 12.53
C ARG A 128 -9.21 14.60 12.25
N TRP A 129 -9.16 13.56 13.09
CA TRP A 129 -10.02 12.39 12.95
C TRP A 129 -11.14 12.33 14.00
N GLY A 130 -11.17 13.26 14.96
CA GLY A 130 -12.13 13.25 16.04
C GLY A 130 -11.95 12.02 16.93
N VAL A 131 -10.72 11.75 17.36
CA VAL A 131 -10.40 10.65 18.27
C VAL A 131 -9.74 11.18 19.54
N ILE A 132 -9.98 10.46 20.64
CA ILE A 132 -9.18 10.62 21.86
C ILE A 132 -8.05 9.60 21.77
N GLU A 133 -6.82 10.08 21.60
CA GLU A 133 -5.63 9.25 21.55
C GLU A 133 -5.15 8.94 22.98
N PRO A 134 -5.23 7.67 23.43
CA PRO A 134 -4.81 7.30 24.78
C PRO A 134 -3.28 7.29 24.96
N ASN A 135 -2.51 7.40 23.88
CA ASN A 135 -1.06 7.32 23.83
C ASN A 135 -0.46 6.01 24.42
N THR A 136 -1.25 4.94 24.50
CA THR A 136 -0.79 3.63 24.96
C THR A 136 -0.08 2.81 23.89
N PHE A 137 -0.20 3.23 22.62
CA PHE A 137 0.59 2.74 21.50
C PHE A 137 1.45 3.90 20.98
N GLY A 138 2.74 3.84 21.20
CA GLY A 138 3.70 4.86 20.79
C GLY A 138 4.90 4.24 20.10
N THR A 139 6.04 4.94 20.15
CA THR A 139 7.27 4.51 19.45
C THR A 139 7.68 3.08 19.77
N HIS A 140 7.64 2.68 21.03
CA HIS A 140 8.11 1.34 21.45
C HIS A 140 7.18 0.23 21.00
N GLU A 141 5.86 0.44 21.11
CA GLU A 141 4.85 -0.50 20.66
C GLU A 141 4.89 -0.64 19.14
N PHE A 142 5.12 0.46 18.41
CA PHE A 142 5.29 0.41 16.96
C PHE A 142 6.55 -0.39 16.55
N ILE A 143 7.68 -0.15 17.20
CA ILE A 143 8.92 -0.92 16.93
C ILE A 143 8.74 -2.40 17.29
N GLU A 144 8.01 -2.71 18.35
CA GLU A 144 7.68 -4.11 18.69
C GLU A 144 6.79 -4.75 17.61
N LEU A 145 5.77 -4.03 17.11
CA LEU A 145 4.95 -4.50 15.99
C LEU A 145 5.81 -4.80 14.77
N CYS A 146 6.70 -3.89 14.38
CA CYS A 146 7.60 -4.11 13.25
C CYS A 146 8.49 -5.35 13.46
N LYS A 147 8.99 -5.58 14.69
CA LYS A 147 9.77 -6.79 15.01
C LYS A 147 8.95 -8.08 14.91
N LEU A 148 7.67 -8.06 15.33
CA LEU A 148 6.77 -9.21 15.21
C LEU A 148 6.47 -9.59 13.76
N LEU A 149 6.59 -8.62 12.84
CA LEU A 149 6.30 -8.78 11.42
C LEU A 149 7.55 -8.86 10.54
N ASP A 150 8.76 -8.73 11.13
CA ASP A 150 10.02 -8.58 10.37
C ASP A 150 9.93 -7.45 9.33
N ALA A 151 9.28 -6.35 9.72
CA ALA A 151 9.01 -5.19 8.87
C ALA A 151 9.91 -4.01 9.24
N GLU A 152 10.33 -3.24 8.24
CA GLU A 152 11.06 -1.99 8.45
C GLU A 152 10.14 -0.90 9.02
N PRO A 153 10.51 -0.21 10.11
CA PRO A 153 9.74 0.93 10.61
C PRO A 153 9.95 2.16 9.72
N TYR A 154 8.85 2.76 9.30
CA TYR A 154 8.83 4.05 8.60
C TYR A 154 8.02 5.05 9.42
N ILE A 155 8.69 6.04 10.01
CA ILE A 155 8.07 7.04 10.89
C ILE A 155 7.81 8.34 10.16
N CYS A 156 6.60 8.87 10.32
CA CYS A 156 6.20 10.18 9.81
C CYS A 156 6.17 11.20 10.95
N HIS A 157 6.88 12.31 10.79
CA HIS A 157 6.91 13.42 11.75
C HIS A 157 5.68 14.33 11.64
N ASN A 158 5.36 15.03 12.73
CA ASN A 158 4.44 16.14 12.70
C ASN A 158 5.00 17.28 11.85
N GLY A 159 4.43 17.48 10.66
CA GLY A 159 4.86 18.53 9.73
C GLY A 159 4.60 19.96 10.22
N LEU A 160 3.79 20.14 11.26
CA LEU A 160 3.51 21.44 11.89
C LEU A 160 4.44 21.73 13.06
N ALA A 161 5.05 20.71 13.67
CA ALA A 161 6.00 20.89 14.77
C ALA A 161 7.27 21.61 14.30
N GLU A 162 8.03 22.09 15.29
CA GLU A 162 9.36 22.63 15.02
C GLU A 162 10.34 21.55 14.59
N VAL A 163 11.33 21.89 13.79
CA VAL A 163 12.39 20.96 13.34
C VAL A 163 13.04 20.28 14.53
N GLN A 164 13.24 21.01 15.64
CA GLN A 164 13.86 20.44 16.83
C GLN A 164 13.09 19.24 17.40
N GLU A 165 11.75 19.24 17.37
CA GLU A 165 10.96 18.09 17.84
C GLU A 165 11.18 16.84 16.95
N MET A 166 11.35 17.05 15.64
CA MET A 166 11.68 15.95 14.73
C MET A 166 13.06 15.37 15.04
N ILE A 167 14.04 16.23 15.25
CA ILE A 167 15.42 15.83 15.58
C ILE A 167 15.48 15.13 16.94
N ASP A 168 14.74 15.62 17.93
CA ASP A 168 14.63 15.00 19.25
C ASP A 168 14.09 13.56 19.17
N TRP A 169 13.15 13.30 18.26
CA TRP A 169 12.62 11.95 18.02
C TRP A 169 13.63 11.02 17.34
N VAL A 170 14.38 11.55 16.36
CA VAL A 170 15.48 10.80 15.73
C VAL A 170 16.60 10.50 16.74
N GLU A 171 16.98 11.48 17.59
CA GLU A 171 17.94 11.27 18.66
C GLU A 171 17.45 10.18 19.65
N TYR A 172 16.17 10.28 20.08
CA TYR A 172 15.56 9.27 20.94
C TYR A 172 15.61 7.88 20.33
N SER A 173 15.35 7.78 19.04
CA SER A 173 15.27 6.48 18.37
C SER A 173 16.64 5.89 18.04
N ASN A 174 17.58 6.70 17.58
CA ASN A 174 18.79 6.19 16.92
C ASN A 174 20.11 6.55 17.59
N ALA A 175 20.18 7.61 18.41
CA ALA A 175 21.44 8.01 18.99
C ALA A 175 21.87 7.10 20.16
N GLU A 176 23.19 6.89 20.28
CA GLU A 176 23.78 6.17 21.44
C GLU A 176 23.95 7.09 22.65
N ILE A 177 24.19 8.37 22.42
CA ILE A 177 24.43 9.40 23.44
C ILE A 177 23.58 10.63 23.15
N GLY A 178 23.22 11.36 24.19
CA GLY A 178 22.44 12.59 24.10
C GLY A 178 21.24 12.56 25.05
N LYS A 179 20.60 13.72 25.23
CA LYS A 179 19.48 13.90 26.15
C LYS A 179 18.34 12.91 25.92
N PHE A 180 17.95 12.72 24.66
CA PHE A 180 16.85 11.84 24.32
C PHE A 180 17.27 10.36 24.21
N ALA A 181 18.52 10.09 23.84
CA ALA A 181 19.10 8.75 23.97
C ALA A 181 19.12 8.28 25.45
N ASP A 182 19.47 9.16 26.37
CA ASP A 182 19.44 8.86 27.81
C ASP A 182 18.00 8.68 28.32
N MET A 183 17.04 9.48 27.82
CA MET A 183 15.62 9.28 28.11
C MET A 183 15.13 7.90 27.62
N ARG A 184 15.53 7.46 26.43
CA ARG A 184 15.20 6.12 25.93
C ARG A 184 15.70 5.03 26.88
N LYS A 185 16.94 5.16 27.33
CA LYS A 185 17.55 4.21 28.29
C LYS A 185 16.79 4.18 29.62
N VAL A 186 16.41 5.35 30.14
CA VAL A 186 15.57 5.47 31.36
C VAL A 186 14.22 4.81 31.16
N ASN A 187 13.64 4.91 29.99
CA ASN A 187 12.38 4.25 29.60
C ASN A 187 12.54 2.72 29.37
N GLY A 188 13.70 2.13 29.68
CA GLY A 188 13.93 0.68 29.60
C GLY A 188 14.47 0.16 28.27
N PHE A 189 14.87 1.06 27.36
CA PHE A 189 15.38 0.69 26.02
C PHE A 189 16.84 1.21 25.85
N PRO A 190 17.83 0.47 26.34
CA PRO A 190 19.24 0.92 26.34
C PRO A 190 19.80 1.05 24.91
N GLU A 191 19.41 0.14 24.01
CA GLU A 191 19.93 0.10 22.65
C GLU A 191 19.15 1.02 21.70
N PRO A 192 19.79 1.59 20.66
CA PRO A 192 19.11 2.29 19.59
C PRO A 192 18.03 1.44 18.91
N LEU A 193 16.92 2.07 18.53
CA LEU A 193 15.81 1.41 17.85
C LEU A 193 16.11 1.20 16.36
N ASN A 194 17.08 1.92 15.81
CA ASN A 194 17.58 1.82 14.43
C ASN A 194 16.51 2.09 13.36
N VAL A 195 15.67 3.07 13.56
CA VAL A 195 14.68 3.51 12.54
C VAL A 195 15.42 4.18 11.39
N LYS A 196 15.30 3.62 10.19
CA LYS A 196 16.04 4.11 9.02
C LYS A 196 15.27 5.10 8.17
N ILE A 197 13.94 4.99 8.11
CA ILE A 197 13.10 5.74 7.17
C ILE A 197 12.23 6.73 7.92
N TRP A 198 12.33 8.01 7.54
CA TRP A 198 11.65 9.12 8.20
C TRP A 198 10.99 10.04 7.17
N SER A 199 9.72 10.39 7.38
CA SER A 199 9.05 11.42 6.59
C SER A 199 8.95 12.73 7.35
N VAL A 200 9.23 13.82 6.68
CA VAL A 200 9.03 15.18 7.20
C VAL A 200 7.59 15.62 6.90
N GLY A 201 6.67 15.25 7.77
CA GLY A 201 5.25 15.63 7.67
C GLY A 201 4.46 14.84 6.63
N ASN A 202 3.16 15.14 6.55
CA ASN A 202 2.19 14.51 5.67
C ASN A 202 1.43 15.55 4.84
N GLU A 203 1.33 15.34 3.51
CA GLU A 203 0.54 16.16 2.57
C GLU A 203 0.72 17.68 2.72
N ARG A 204 1.96 18.10 2.91
CA ARG A 204 2.36 19.50 3.09
C ARG A 204 2.93 20.09 1.81
N SER A 205 2.82 21.38 1.67
CA SER A 205 3.32 22.11 0.50
C SER A 205 3.73 23.55 0.85
N GLY A 206 4.36 24.21 -0.09
CA GLY A 206 4.77 25.61 0.02
C GLY A 206 6.19 25.81 0.56
N LYS A 207 6.74 26.98 0.33
CA LYS A 207 8.16 27.29 0.60
C LYS A 207 8.57 27.12 2.06
N GLU A 208 7.71 27.46 2.98
CA GLU A 208 7.98 27.31 4.42
C GLU A 208 8.17 25.83 4.78
N TYR A 209 7.26 24.98 4.30
CA TYR A 209 7.39 23.53 4.46
C TYR A 209 8.66 23.00 3.80
N ILE A 210 8.95 23.39 2.56
CA ILE A 210 10.15 22.97 1.82
C ILE A 210 11.43 23.32 2.57
N ASN A 211 11.52 24.55 3.13
CA ASN A 211 12.65 24.96 3.95
C ASN A 211 12.76 24.09 5.22
N LYS A 212 11.62 23.76 5.85
CA LYS A 212 11.58 22.83 7.00
C LYS A 212 12.11 21.44 6.61
N VAL A 213 11.74 20.92 5.44
CA VAL A 213 12.26 19.62 4.89
C VAL A 213 13.77 19.67 4.76
N ARG A 214 14.32 20.75 4.17
CA ARG A 214 15.78 20.96 4.07
C ARG A 214 16.45 20.93 5.44
N ASP A 215 15.95 21.74 6.36
CA ASP A 215 16.58 21.92 7.67
C ASP A 215 16.48 20.62 8.50
N ALA A 216 15.34 19.94 8.47
CA ALA A 216 15.16 18.65 9.13
C ALA A 216 16.05 17.56 8.51
N GLY A 217 16.08 17.44 7.18
CA GLY A 217 16.91 16.44 6.50
C GLY A 217 18.42 16.63 6.78
N MET A 218 18.86 17.88 6.74
CA MET A 218 20.25 18.24 7.07
C MET A 218 20.61 17.83 8.51
N GLU A 219 19.77 18.15 9.49
CA GLU A 219 20.04 17.86 10.90
C GLU A 219 19.92 16.36 11.21
N MET A 220 18.94 15.65 10.63
CA MET A 220 18.79 14.20 10.78
C MET A 220 20.05 13.47 10.29
N LYS A 221 20.56 13.83 9.10
CA LYS A 221 21.75 13.19 8.51
C LYS A 221 23.05 13.49 9.30
N LYS A 222 23.04 14.49 10.19
CA LYS A 222 24.16 14.68 11.15
C LYS A 222 24.13 13.67 12.30
N ILE A 223 22.93 13.21 12.71
CA ILE A 223 22.80 12.16 13.72
C ILE A 223 23.21 10.81 13.15
N ASP A 224 22.67 10.47 11.98
CA ASP A 224 23.00 9.25 11.24
C ASP A 224 22.91 9.52 9.74
N SER A 225 24.04 9.56 9.06
CA SER A 225 24.09 9.83 7.61
C SER A 225 23.46 8.73 6.75
N SER A 226 23.15 7.58 7.32
CA SER A 226 22.49 6.47 6.64
C SER A 226 20.96 6.56 6.66
N LEU A 227 20.37 7.57 7.32
CA LEU A 227 18.93 7.76 7.34
C LEU A 227 18.40 8.06 5.93
N LEU A 228 17.23 7.52 5.64
CA LEU A 228 16.49 7.78 4.42
C LEU A 228 15.36 8.77 4.72
N VAL A 229 15.43 9.93 4.07
CA VAL A 229 14.52 11.04 4.31
C VAL A 229 13.48 11.12 3.20
N THR A 230 12.23 11.12 3.60
CA THR A 230 11.06 11.31 2.74
C THR A 230 10.39 12.64 3.05
N CYS A 231 9.71 13.22 2.10
CA CYS A 231 8.86 14.38 2.31
C CYS A 231 7.60 14.31 1.45
N SER A 232 6.59 15.09 1.78
CA SER A 232 5.41 15.25 0.91
C SER A 232 5.83 15.78 -0.45
N GLY A 233 5.51 15.04 -1.49
CA GLY A 233 5.83 15.40 -2.87
C GLY A 233 4.58 15.72 -3.67
N ILE A 234 3.71 14.75 -3.83
CA ILE A 234 2.51 14.87 -4.66
C ILE A 234 1.34 14.11 -4.01
N HIS A 235 0.18 14.75 -3.95
CA HIS A 235 -1.06 14.09 -3.55
C HIS A 235 -2.21 14.52 -4.47
N GLY A 236 -3.12 13.59 -4.75
CA GLY A 236 -4.21 13.84 -5.69
C GLY A 236 -3.67 14.29 -7.07
N ASN A 237 -4.26 15.33 -7.61
CA ASN A 237 -3.90 15.91 -8.91
C ASN A 237 -2.88 17.06 -8.83
N SER A 238 -2.16 17.20 -7.71
CA SER A 238 -1.12 18.21 -7.56
C SER A 238 0.13 17.89 -8.40
N SER A 239 1.15 18.72 -8.31
CA SER A 239 2.48 18.47 -8.89
C SER A 239 3.55 18.78 -7.84
N ILE A 240 4.72 18.19 -7.99
CA ILE A 240 5.86 18.49 -7.13
C ILE A 240 6.28 19.95 -7.39
N ASP A 241 6.43 20.74 -6.31
CA ASP A 241 7.00 22.09 -6.43
C ASP A 241 8.48 21.99 -6.84
N PRO A 242 8.90 22.52 -8.00
CA PRO A 242 10.29 22.45 -8.43
C PRO A 242 11.29 23.03 -7.42
N TYR A 243 10.85 23.96 -6.56
CA TYR A 243 11.68 24.50 -5.49
C TYR A 243 12.08 23.45 -4.45
N LEU A 244 11.33 22.36 -4.32
CA LEU A 244 11.67 21.25 -3.43
C LEU A 244 13.01 20.62 -3.80
N PHE A 245 13.24 20.32 -5.08
CA PHE A 245 14.49 19.74 -5.54
C PHE A 245 15.67 20.70 -5.42
N GLU A 246 15.42 21.99 -5.69
CA GLU A 246 16.45 23.05 -5.58
C GLU A 246 16.88 23.27 -4.13
N ALA A 247 15.92 23.31 -3.21
CA ALA A 247 16.18 23.71 -1.82
C ALA A 247 16.55 22.53 -0.90
N ALA A 248 15.98 21.34 -1.12
CA ALA A 248 16.08 20.21 -0.21
C ALA A 248 16.57 18.92 -0.88
N GLY A 249 16.72 18.89 -2.21
CA GLY A 249 17.03 17.68 -2.98
C GLY A 249 18.25 16.94 -2.47
N GLU A 250 19.30 17.64 -2.02
CA GLU A 250 20.53 17.07 -1.47
C GLU A 250 20.28 16.12 -0.27
N TYR A 251 19.22 16.38 0.50
CA TYR A 251 18.92 15.63 1.73
C TYR A 251 17.85 14.57 1.55
N LEU A 252 17.22 14.49 0.37
CA LEU A 252 16.10 13.60 0.11
C LEU A 252 16.53 12.29 -0.56
N ASP A 253 15.94 11.20 -0.10
CA ASP A 253 16.07 9.88 -0.70
C ASP A 253 14.76 9.45 -1.39
N TYR A 254 13.62 9.96 -0.90
CA TYR A 254 12.29 9.66 -1.43
C TYR A 254 11.42 10.90 -1.61
N ILE A 255 10.54 10.81 -2.59
CA ILE A 255 9.35 11.67 -2.72
C ILE A 255 8.12 10.84 -2.41
N SER A 256 7.33 11.28 -1.44
CA SER A 256 6.03 10.70 -1.13
C SER A 256 5.02 11.01 -2.23
N ALA A 257 4.26 9.99 -2.63
CA ALA A 257 3.16 10.10 -3.57
C ALA A 257 1.90 9.47 -2.98
N HIS A 258 0.79 10.21 -2.99
CA HIS A 258 -0.49 9.76 -2.46
C HIS A 258 -1.57 9.83 -3.52
N GLN A 259 -2.37 8.78 -3.68
CA GLN A 259 -3.56 8.80 -4.53
C GLN A 259 -4.60 7.77 -4.13
N TYR A 260 -5.83 8.22 -4.05
CA TYR A 260 -7.05 7.43 -3.96
C TYR A 260 -7.88 7.69 -5.21
N TRP A 261 -8.32 6.65 -5.91
CA TRP A 261 -8.99 6.83 -7.21
C TRP A 261 -10.50 6.98 -7.11
N ILE A 262 -11.11 6.55 -6.00
CA ILE A 262 -12.51 6.79 -5.66
C ILE A 262 -12.55 7.68 -4.43
N GLU A 263 -12.87 8.94 -4.64
CA GLU A 263 -12.99 9.93 -3.58
C GLU A 263 -14.43 9.90 -3.02
N ASN A 264 -14.68 9.06 -2.01
CA ASN A 264 -16.00 8.90 -1.41
C ASN A 264 -16.14 9.61 -0.06
N TRP A 265 -15.59 10.79 0.05
CA TRP A 265 -15.56 11.53 1.30
C TRP A 265 -16.95 11.78 1.93
N GLN A 266 -18.03 11.84 1.14
CA GLN A 266 -19.33 12.25 1.62
C GLN A 266 -20.48 11.27 1.36
N GLU A 267 -20.39 10.40 0.34
CA GLU A 267 -21.53 9.62 -0.12
C GLU A 267 -21.43 8.11 0.15
N HIS A 268 -20.25 7.60 0.52
CA HIS A 268 -19.95 6.17 0.68
C HIS A 268 -20.45 5.29 -0.48
N SER A 269 -20.75 5.92 -1.63
CA SER A 269 -21.22 5.22 -2.80
C SER A 269 -20.03 4.51 -3.47
N THR A 270 -20.19 3.23 -3.70
CA THR A 270 -19.26 2.44 -4.49
C THR A 270 -19.65 2.57 -5.95
N PRO A 271 -18.78 3.06 -6.85
CA PRO A 271 -19.00 2.94 -8.28
C PRO A 271 -19.18 1.48 -8.68
N ASP A 272 -19.91 1.25 -9.77
CA ASP A 272 -20.03 -0.10 -10.30
C ASP A 272 -18.67 -0.67 -10.75
N TYR A 273 -18.63 -1.99 -10.94
CA TYR A 273 -17.42 -2.71 -11.32
C TYR A 273 -16.72 -2.11 -12.53
N LEU A 274 -17.49 -1.75 -13.58
CA LEU A 274 -16.91 -1.24 -14.81
C LEU A 274 -16.21 0.10 -14.60
N SER A 275 -16.83 1.00 -13.85
CA SER A 275 -16.24 2.27 -13.43
C SER A 275 -14.93 2.07 -12.66
N CYS A 276 -14.88 1.10 -11.72
CA CYS A 276 -13.65 0.75 -11.01
C CYS A 276 -12.55 0.25 -11.96
N MET A 277 -12.92 -0.56 -12.97
CA MET A 277 -11.95 -1.07 -13.94
C MET A 277 -11.40 0.04 -14.86
N MET A 278 -12.20 1.06 -15.21
CA MET A 278 -11.70 2.21 -15.97
C MET A 278 -10.61 2.99 -15.20
N LEU A 279 -10.62 2.93 -13.88
CA LEU A 279 -9.58 3.53 -13.04
C LEU A 279 -8.28 2.71 -12.99
N SER A 280 -8.29 1.43 -13.35
CA SER A 280 -7.19 0.50 -13.10
C SER A 280 -5.91 0.73 -13.94
N GLU A 281 -5.94 1.57 -14.97
CA GLU A 281 -4.76 2.01 -15.73
C GLU A 281 -4.28 3.42 -15.33
N LYS A 282 -5.03 4.12 -14.48
CA LYS A 282 -4.64 5.46 -13.99
C LYS A 282 -3.36 5.46 -13.16
N PRO A 283 -3.09 4.44 -12.29
CA PRO A 283 -1.83 4.37 -11.54
C PRO A 283 -0.58 4.44 -12.40
N GLU A 284 -0.55 3.72 -13.52
CA GLU A 284 0.58 3.74 -14.45
C GLU A 284 0.87 5.15 -14.97
N SER A 285 -0.17 5.88 -15.35
CA SER A 285 -0.04 7.26 -15.86
C SER A 285 0.40 8.23 -14.77
N TYR A 286 -0.12 8.05 -13.55
CA TYR A 286 0.24 8.85 -12.39
C TYR A 286 1.74 8.67 -12.02
N ILE A 287 2.19 7.43 -11.89
CA ILE A 287 3.58 7.08 -11.61
C ILE A 287 4.52 7.69 -12.68
N LYS A 288 4.20 7.53 -13.95
CA LYS A 288 4.98 8.10 -15.05
C LYS A 288 5.07 9.62 -15.01
N ASN A 289 3.99 10.29 -14.59
CA ASN A 289 4.02 11.74 -14.37
C ASN A 289 5.01 12.13 -13.25
N VAL A 290 5.00 11.43 -12.12
CA VAL A 290 5.94 11.67 -11.02
C VAL A 290 7.39 11.41 -11.48
N ILE A 291 7.65 10.30 -12.16
CA ILE A 291 8.97 9.97 -12.73
C ILE A 291 9.44 11.08 -13.66
N ASN A 292 8.59 11.61 -14.53
CA ASN A 292 8.98 12.69 -15.46
C ASN A 292 9.36 13.98 -14.71
N GLN A 293 8.73 14.29 -13.58
CA GLN A 293 9.08 15.44 -12.76
C GLN A 293 10.45 15.23 -12.10
N ILE A 294 10.74 14.05 -11.55
CA ILE A 294 12.05 13.68 -10.99
C ILE A 294 13.13 13.76 -12.09
N LYS A 295 12.93 13.14 -13.25
CA LYS A 295 13.86 13.18 -14.38
C LYS A 295 14.12 14.59 -14.90
N THR A 296 13.14 15.48 -14.76
CA THR A 296 13.33 16.90 -15.11
C THR A 296 14.28 17.57 -14.12
N ALA A 297 14.18 17.29 -12.82
CA ALA A 297 15.11 17.80 -11.81
C ALA A 297 16.53 17.23 -12.00
N GLU A 298 16.67 15.93 -12.29
CA GLU A 298 17.94 15.29 -12.66
C GLU A 298 18.59 15.99 -13.85
N THR A 299 17.83 16.22 -14.92
CA THR A 299 18.33 16.87 -16.15
C THR A 299 18.79 18.31 -15.88
N LYS A 300 18.17 19.01 -14.94
CA LYS A 300 18.55 20.36 -14.52
C LYS A 300 19.75 20.36 -13.55
N GLY A 301 20.22 19.20 -13.10
CA GLY A 301 21.30 19.09 -12.11
C GLY A 301 20.90 19.56 -10.71
N GLN A 302 19.60 19.52 -10.37
CA GLN A 302 19.09 19.84 -9.05
C GLN A 302 19.25 18.66 -8.08
N ILE A 303 19.32 17.45 -8.60
CA ILE A 303 19.53 16.19 -7.89
C ILE A 303 20.37 15.26 -8.79
N ASP A 304 21.04 14.29 -8.20
CA ASP A 304 21.77 13.28 -8.94
C ASP A 304 20.84 12.27 -9.61
N LYS A 305 21.27 11.70 -10.72
CA LYS A 305 20.47 10.71 -11.46
C LYS A 305 20.22 9.47 -10.62
N GLY A 306 18.93 9.12 -10.45
CA GLY A 306 18.50 7.96 -9.70
C GLY A 306 18.60 8.10 -8.18
N GLN A 307 18.99 9.28 -7.66
CA GLN A 307 19.10 9.55 -6.23
C GLN A 307 17.74 9.44 -5.56
N ILE A 308 16.74 10.14 -6.06
CA ILE A 308 15.41 10.20 -5.45
C ILE A 308 14.51 9.12 -6.03
N LYS A 309 13.92 8.32 -5.16
CA LYS A 309 12.93 7.30 -5.49
C LYS A 309 11.51 7.76 -5.10
N ILE A 310 10.53 7.03 -5.55
CA ILE A 310 9.12 7.26 -5.20
C ILE A 310 8.75 6.30 -4.07
N ALA A 311 8.31 6.86 -2.94
CA ALA A 311 7.51 6.18 -1.95
C ALA A 311 6.05 6.45 -2.27
N PHE A 312 5.34 5.49 -2.86
CA PHE A 312 3.90 5.59 -3.02
C PHE A 312 3.23 5.21 -1.70
N ASP A 313 3.44 6.01 -0.67
CA ASP A 313 3.26 5.64 0.73
C ASP A 313 1.85 5.88 1.29
N GLU A 314 0.91 6.32 0.43
CA GLU A 314 -0.54 6.20 0.62
C GLU A 314 -1.24 5.89 -0.71
N TRP A 315 -1.85 4.72 -0.80
CA TRP A 315 -2.68 4.38 -1.95
C TRP A 315 -3.79 3.40 -1.60
N ASN A 316 -4.93 3.54 -2.26
CA ASN A 316 -5.98 2.51 -2.30
C ASN A 316 -6.93 2.83 -3.45
N LEU A 317 -7.75 1.87 -3.91
CA LEU A 317 -8.86 2.16 -4.83
C LEU A 317 -9.81 3.17 -4.19
N ARG A 318 -10.16 2.98 -2.92
CA ARG A 318 -11.16 3.77 -2.17
C ARG A 318 -10.47 4.64 -1.14
N SER A 319 -10.90 5.90 -1.03
CA SER A 319 -10.60 6.72 0.13
C SER A 319 -11.57 6.39 1.28
N TRP A 320 -11.26 6.90 2.46
CA TRP A 320 -12.17 6.89 3.61
C TRP A 320 -12.79 8.28 3.82
N HIS A 321 -13.87 8.33 4.58
CA HIS A 321 -14.52 9.60 4.91
C HIS A 321 -13.70 10.37 5.94
N HIS A 322 -13.32 11.60 5.59
CA HIS A 322 -12.69 12.52 6.53
C HIS A 322 -13.77 13.38 7.19
N PRO A 323 -13.84 13.48 8.53
CA PRO A 323 -14.88 14.24 9.21
C PRO A 323 -14.92 15.72 8.86
N GLY A 324 -13.84 16.27 8.30
CA GLY A 324 -13.78 17.67 7.87
C GLY A 324 -13.62 18.66 9.02
N PHE A 325 -13.16 18.20 10.20
CA PHE A 325 -12.87 19.09 11.33
C PHE A 325 -11.80 20.09 10.96
N GLN A 326 -11.98 21.32 11.43
CA GLN A 326 -10.96 22.34 11.28
C GLN A 326 -9.79 22.04 12.21
N ARG A 327 -8.59 22.39 11.76
CA ARG A 327 -7.39 22.23 12.57
C ARG A 327 -7.51 23.07 13.84
N PHE A 328 -7.09 22.48 14.97
CA PHE A 328 -7.01 23.14 16.29
C PHE A 328 -8.35 23.54 16.92
N GLU A 329 -9.49 23.14 16.38
CA GLU A 329 -10.74 23.27 17.09
C GLU A 329 -10.90 22.12 18.10
N LYS A 330 -11.33 22.47 19.31
CA LYS A 330 -11.67 21.47 20.31
C LYS A 330 -12.94 20.74 19.88
N VAL A 331 -12.85 19.42 19.78
CA VAL A 331 -13.99 18.58 19.42
C VAL A 331 -14.85 18.33 20.66
N ASP A 332 -16.13 18.63 20.60
CA ASP A 332 -17.10 18.19 21.61
C ASP A 332 -17.69 16.82 21.17
N TYR A 333 -17.18 15.75 21.73
CA TYR A 333 -17.61 14.38 21.41
C TYR A 333 -19.05 14.06 21.86
N ASN A 334 -19.75 14.97 22.55
CA ASN A 334 -21.16 14.83 22.89
C ASN A 334 -22.08 15.59 21.93
N ASP A 335 -21.53 16.38 21.01
CA ASP A 335 -22.29 17.07 19.98
C ASP A 335 -22.84 16.06 18.97
N PRO A 336 -24.18 16.00 18.76
CA PRO A 336 -24.78 15.06 17.80
C PRO A 336 -24.27 15.22 16.35
N GLU A 337 -23.89 16.42 15.92
CA GLU A 337 -23.35 16.63 14.58
C GLU A 337 -21.90 16.08 14.48
N ILE A 338 -21.11 16.23 15.51
CA ILE A 338 -19.76 15.62 15.60
C ILE A 338 -19.87 14.10 15.60
N ILE A 339 -20.78 13.53 16.38
CA ILE A 339 -21.04 12.07 16.41
C ILE A 339 -21.37 11.55 15.01
N LYS A 340 -22.27 12.22 14.27
CA LYS A 340 -22.59 11.83 12.89
C LYS A 340 -21.40 11.85 11.95
N LEU A 341 -20.50 12.83 12.07
CA LEU A 341 -19.31 12.91 11.24
C LEU A 341 -18.33 11.76 11.54
N ILE A 342 -18.20 11.40 12.83
CA ILE A 342 -17.37 10.26 13.27
C ILE A 342 -17.99 8.93 12.77
N GLU A 343 -19.31 8.75 12.93
CA GLU A 343 -20.02 7.58 12.43
C GLU A 343 -19.90 7.44 10.91
N ALA A 344 -20.00 8.55 10.17
CA ALA A 344 -19.83 8.56 8.72
C ALA A 344 -18.41 8.12 8.31
N ARG A 345 -17.38 8.52 9.05
CA ARG A 345 -16.01 8.04 8.84
C ARG A 345 -15.92 6.52 8.98
N ASP A 346 -16.59 5.96 9.98
CA ASP A 346 -16.45 4.55 10.36
C ASP A 346 -17.24 3.59 9.47
N ILE A 347 -18.14 4.10 8.61
CA ILE A 347 -18.92 3.26 7.68
C ILE A 347 -18.02 2.48 6.71
N SER A 348 -16.80 2.94 6.45
CA SER A 348 -15.81 2.22 5.65
C SER A 348 -15.33 0.91 6.28
N LEU A 349 -15.71 0.61 7.52
CA LEU A 349 -15.44 -0.69 8.14
C LEU A 349 -16.32 -1.81 7.56
N GLU A 350 -17.44 -1.49 6.91
CA GLU A 350 -18.39 -2.48 6.39
C GLU A 350 -17.74 -3.44 5.37
N PRO A 351 -17.64 -4.76 5.66
CA PRO A 351 -16.93 -5.70 4.79
C PRO A 351 -17.53 -5.84 3.39
N SER A 352 -18.83 -5.67 3.24
CA SER A 352 -19.57 -5.85 1.98
C SER A 352 -19.16 -4.84 0.88
N ILE A 353 -18.50 -3.75 1.25
CA ILE A 353 -18.01 -2.74 0.31
C ILE A 353 -16.86 -3.28 -0.56
N TYR A 354 -16.04 -4.21 -0.04
CA TYR A 354 -14.77 -4.64 -0.63
C TYR A 354 -14.92 -5.92 -1.44
N ASN A 355 -15.27 -5.78 -2.71
CA ASN A 355 -15.56 -6.85 -3.63
C ASN A 355 -14.37 -7.16 -4.59
N LEU A 356 -14.62 -7.88 -5.68
CA LEU A 356 -13.57 -8.21 -6.66
C LEU A 356 -12.97 -6.98 -7.35
N SER A 357 -13.64 -5.82 -7.38
CA SER A 357 -13.04 -4.61 -7.94
C SER A 357 -11.79 -4.19 -7.18
N ASP A 358 -11.80 -4.34 -5.85
CA ASP A 358 -10.66 -3.98 -4.99
C ASP A 358 -9.47 -4.90 -5.23
N ALA A 359 -9.72 -6.21 -5.39
CA ALA A 359 -8.68 -7.19 -5.70
C ALA A 359 -8.04 -6.93 -7.07
N LEU A 360 -8.84 -6.69 -8.11
CA LEU A 360 -8.36 -6.48 -9.48
C LEU A 360 -7.65 -5.14 -9.64
N PHE A 361 -8.18 -4.09 -8.99
CA PHE A 361 -7.54 -2.79 -8.96
C PHE A 361 -6.18 -2.88 -8.25
N SER A 362 -6.12 -3.51 -7.08
CA SER A 362 -4.87 -3.69 -6.33
C SER A 362 -3.83 -4.46 -7.15
N ALA A 363 -4.23 -5.52 -7.87
CA ALA A 363 -3.35 -6.24 -8.78
C ALA A 363 -2.81 -5.33 -9.89
N SER A 364 -3.65 -4.50 -10.50
CA SER A 364 -3.24 -3.58 -11.57
C SER A 364 -2.35 -2.45 -11.03
N PHE A 365 -2.60 -1.96 -9.80
CA PHE A 365 -1.75 -0.99 -9.13
C PHE A 365 -0.34 -1.57 -8.86
N LEU A 366 -0.28 -2.76 -8.26
CA LEU A 366 0.99 -3.44 -7.98
C LEU A 366 1.76 -3.74 -9.28
N ASN A 367 1.07 -4.16 -10.36
CA ASN A 367 1.67 -4.32 -11.67
C ASN A 367 2.29 -3.01 -12.18
N SER A 368 1.61 -1.87 -11.95
CA SER A 368 2.13 -0.55 -12.35
C SER A 368 3.38 -0.17 -11.55
N CYS A 369 3.41 -0.43 -10.24
CA CYS A 369 4.59 -0.23 -9.40
C CYS A 369 5.76 -1.10 -9.87
N LEU A 370 5.53 -2.40 -10.10
CA LEU A 370 6.54 -3.35 -10.54
C LEU A 370 7.11 -2.99 -11.92
N ARG A 371 6.29 -2.57 -12.88
CA ARG A 371 6.77 -2.08 -14.19
C ARG A 371 7.65 -0.83 -14.10
N ASN A 372 7.51 -0.06 -13.03
CA ASN A 372 8.25 1.17 -12.78
C ASN A 372 9.20 1.04 -11.57
N SER A 373 9.64 -0.18 -11.23
CA SER A 373 10.42 -0.49 -10.02
C SER A 373 11.81 0.16 -9.99
N GLU A 374 12.31 0.67 -11.10
CA GLU A 374 13.50 1.53 -11.14
C GLU A 374 13.30 2.79 -10.25
N TYR A 375 12.11 3.36 -10.24
CA TYR A 375 11.78 4.57 -9.48
C TYR A 375 10.86 4.30 -8.31
N VAL A 376 9.84 3.44 -8.44
CA VAL A 376 8.93 3.07 -7.34
C VAL A 376 9.57 1.95 -6.54
N THR A 377 10.14 2.29 -5.41
CA THR A 377 10.81 1.30 -4.56
C THR A 377 10.10 1.07 -3.23
N MET A 378 9.00 1.77 -3.00
CA MET A 378 8.12 1.62 -1.84
C MET A 378 6.68 1.93 -2.23
N ALA A 379 5.72 1.13 -1.73
CA ALA A 379 4.30 1.46 -1.81
C ALA A 379 3.57 0.89 -0.59
N ASN A 380 2.80 1.75 0.10
CA ASN A 380 2.11 1.37 1.32
C ASN A 380 0.61 1.46 1.10
N ILE A 381 -0.08 0.31 1.14
CA ILE A 381 -1.54 0.33 1.09
C ILE A 381 -2.09 1.05 2.32
N ALA A 382 -3.00 1.97 2.13
CA ALA A 382 -3.54 2.84 3.16
C ALA A 382 -5.05 2.62 3.37
N PRO A 383 -5.44 2.13 4.57
CA PRO A 383 -4.57 1.52 5.58
C PRO A 383 -4.31 0.03 5.33
N LEU A 384 -3.50 -0.58 6.20
CA LEU A 384 -3.22 -2.01 6.19
C LEU A 384 -4.34 -2.82 6.88
N VAL A 385 -4.92 -2.25 7.91
CA VAL A 385 -5.92 -2.89 8.78
C VAL A 385 -7.15 -2.00 8.94
N ASN A 386 -8.32 -2.60 8.86
CA ASN A 386 -9.62 -1.94 8.98
C ASN A 386 -9.86 -0.82 7.95
N GLN A 387 -10.82 0.06 8.15
CA GLN A 387 -11.20 1.06 7.15
C GLN A 387 -11.23 0.45 5.73
N THR A 388 -10.51 1.00 4.79
CA THR A 388 -10.39 0.49 3.41
C THR A 388 -9.30 -0.58 3.24
N GLY A 389 -8.71 -1.05 4.33
CA GLY A 389 -7.58 -1.98 4.32
C GLY A 389 -7.95 -3.42 3.94
N PRO A 390 -6.94 -4.21 3.57
CA PRO A 390 -7.14 -5.60 3.17
C PRO A 390 -7.58 -6.54 4.30
N LEU A 391 -7.31 -6.19 5.54
CA LEU A 391 -7.65 -7.00 6.71
C LEU A 391 -8.69 -6.30 7.57
N TYR A 392 -9.87 -6.90 7.70
CA TYR A 392 -10.89 -6.45 8.64
C TYR A 392 -10.77 -7.20 9.96
N VAL A 393 -10.72 -6.46 11.06
CA VAL A 393 -10.58 -6.98 12.42
C VAL A 393 -11.84 -6.70 13.22
N HIS A 394 -12.38 -7.74 13.84
CA HIS A 394 -13.55 -7.65 14.72
C HIS A 394 -13.26 -8.35 16.06
N PRO A 395 -14.12 -8.20 17.08
CA PRO A 395 -13.84 -8.73 18.42
C PRO A 395 -13.53 -10.24 18.46
N ASP A 396 -14.16 -11.02 17.58
CA ASP A 396 -14.06 -12.49 17.61
C ASP A 396 -13.11 -13.06 16.54
N GLY A 397 -12.40 -12.21 15.77
CA GLY A 397 -11.48 -12.67 14.74
C GLY A 397 -11.18 -11.66 13.65
N ILE A 398 -10.88 -12.17 12.46
CA ILE A 398 -10.50 -11.38 11.28
C ILE A 398 -11.24 -11.83 10.03
N VAL A 399 -11.37 -10.92 9.05
CA VAL A 399 -11.81 -11.26 7.68
C VAL A 399 -10.75 -10.77 6.69
N LYS A 400 -10.23 -11.68 5.90
CA LYS A 400 -9.36 -11.39 4.76
C LYS A 400 -10.23 -10.89 3.61
N ARG A 401 -10.22 -9.58 3.34
CA ARG A 401 -10.96 -8.98 2.22
C ARG A 401 -10.37 -9.42 0.88
N THR A 402 -11.05 -9.18 -0.22
CA THR A 402 -10.65 -9.68 -1.55
C THR A 402 -9.24 -9.27 -1.95
N HIS A 403 -8.86 -8.02 -1.70
CA HIS A 403 -7.52 -7.49 -2.00
C HIS A 403 -6.42 -8.02 -1.06
N PHE A 404 -6.74 -8.53 0.14
CA PHE A 404 -5.78 -9.28 0.95
C PHE A 404 -5.18 -10.45 0.16
N HIS A 405 -6.04 -11.20 -0.50
CA HIS A 405 -5.61 -12.35 -1.29
C HIS A 405 -4.76 -11.95 -2.51
N THR A 406 -4.99 -10.77 -3.08
CA THR A 406 -4.11 -10.24 -4.12
C THR A 406 -2.69 -10.03 -3.59
N PHE A 407 -2.53 -9.36 -2.45
CA PHE A 407 -1.20 -9.18 -1.84
C PHE A 407 -0.56 -10.53 -1.49
N GLU A 408 -1.30 -11.42 -0.84
CA GLU A 408 -0.83 -12.75 -0.46
C GLU A 408 -0.30 -13.54 -1.67
N MET A 409 -1.03 -13.50 -2.80
CA MET A 409 -0.59 -14.15 -4.04
C MET A 409 0.68 -13.50 -4.59
N TYR A 410 0.77 -12.17 -4.60
CA TYR A 410 1.93 -11.45 -5.15
C TYR A 410 3.21 -11.71 -4.34
N VAL A 411 3.16 -11.56 -3.03
CA VAL A 411 4.35 -11.73 -2.18
C VAL A 411 4.84 -13.17 -2.08
N ASN A 412 3.96 -14.16 -2.34
CA ASN A 412 4.32 -15.57 -2.24
C ASN A 412 4.62 -16.22 -3.59
N ASP A 413 4.14 -15.64 -4.69
CA ASP A 413 4.14 -16.33 -5.99
C ASP A 413 5.00 -15.63 -7.04
N LEU A 414 5.30 -14.33 -6.91
CA LEU A 414 6.22 -13.63 -7.81
C LEU A 414 7.68 -13.93 -7.48
N GLU A 415 8.54 -13.78 -8.50
CA GLU A 415 9.98 -13.87 -8.38
C GLU A 415 10.62 -12.47 -8.26
N GLU A 416 11.93 -12.37 -8.04
CA GLU A 416 12.59 -11.12 -7.64
C GLU A 416 12.79 -10.10 -8.77
N TYR A 417 12.88 -10.54 -10.04
CA TYR A 417 13.24 -9.70 -11.17
C TYR A 417 12.06 -9.49 -12.11
N VAL A 418 11.67 -8.24 -12.33
CA VAL A 418 10.60 -7.91 -13.28
C VAL A 418 11.11 -8.02 -14.71
N SER A 419 10.34 -8.69 -15.56
CA SER A 419 10.63 -8.80 -16.98
C SER A 419 9.68 -7.95 -17.82
N ASN A 420 10.20 -7.34 -18.87
CA ASN A 420 9.40 -6.57 -19.81
C ASN A 420 8.41 -7.46 -20.55
N ILE A 421 7.16 -7.00 -20.69
CA ILE A 421 6.12 -7.72 -21.41
C ILE A 421 5.38 -6.82 -22.38
N ASP A 422 4.92 -7.41 -23.48
CA ASP A 422 3.97 -6.80 -24.42
C ASP A 422 2.63 -7.52 -24.31
N ILE A 423 1.54 -6.75 -24.18
CA ILE A 423 0.18 -7.29 -24.10
C ILE A 423 -0.60 -6.84 -25.33
N LYS A 424 -1.13 -7.80 -26.10
CA LYS A 424 -2.05 -7.54 -27.21
C LYS A 424 -3.39 -8.20 -26.91
N GLY A 425 -4.46 -7.42 -26.86
CA GLY A 425 -5.80 -7.92 -26.52
C GLY A 425 -6.91 -6.92 -26.82
N SER A 426 -8.13 -7.30 -26.46
CA SER A 426 -9.30 -6.45 -26.58
C SER A 426 -9.30 -5.36 -25.53
N LYS A 427 -10.05 -4.28 -25.78
CA LYS A 427 -10.34 -3.25 -24.81
C LYS A 427 -11.72 -3.47 -24.16
N LEU A 428 -11.84 -3.07 -22.92
CA LEU A 428 -13.06 -2.89 -22.15
C LEU A 428 -13.41 -1.40 -22.17
N THR A 429 -14.69 -1.06 -22.35
CA THR A 429 -15.13 0.33 -22.37
C THR A 429 -16.43 0.51 -21.59
N ASP A 430 -16.58 1.66 -20.98
CA ASP A 430 -17.84 2.13 -20.37
C ASP A 430 -18.60 3.11 -21.27
N GLY A 431 -18.10 3.34 -22.49
CA GLY A 431 -18.66 4.30 -23.45
C GLY A 431 -18.01 5.69 -23.40
N LYS A 432 -17.22 5.99 -22.36
CA LYS A 432 -16.43 7.24 -22.22
C LYS A 432 -14.94 6.94 -22.27
N ASP A 433 -14.52 6.00 -21.43
CA ASP A 433 -13.14 5.56 -21.29
C ASP A 433 -12.95 4.12 -21.79
N SER A 434 -11.71 3.71 -21.98
CA SER A 434 -11.39 2.33 -22.33
C SER A 434 -10.05 1.90 -21.72
N VAL A 435 -10.02 0.67 -21.20
CA VAL A 435 -8.83 0.03 -20.66
C VAL A 435 -8.57 -1.30 -21.35
N SER A 436 -7.37 -1.83 -21.26
CA SER A 436 -7.07 -3.19 -21.72
C SER A 436 -7.90 -4.21 -20.91
N VAL A 437 -8.50 -5.20 -21.57
CA VAL A 437 -9.19 -6.29 -20.85
C VAL A 437 -8.21 -7.07 -19.97
N VAL A 438 -6.95 -7.13 -20.38
CA VAL A 438 -5.90 -7.87 -19.67
C VAL A 438 -4.83 -6.92 -19.20
N ASP A 439 -4.45 -7.07 -17.93
CA ASP A 439 -3.20 -6.58 -17.41
C ASP A 439 -2.34 -7.77 -16.95
N ALA A 440 -1.03 -7.61 -16.96
CA ALA A 440 -0.12 -8.67 -16.52
C ALA A 440 1.24 -8.11 -16.09
N ILE A 441 1.96 -8.91 -15.34
CA ILE A 441 3.38 -8.75 -15.04
C ILE A 441 4.06 -10.12 -15.11
N ALA A 442 5.28 -10.17 -15.57
CA ALA A 442 6.10 -11.37 -15.54
C ALA A 442 7.33 -11.12 -14.68
N THR A 443 7.68 -12.09 -13.87
CA THR A 443 8.87 -12.05 -13.03
C THR A 443 9.69 -13.32 -13.17
N VAL A 444 10.98 -13.22 -12.87
CA VAL A 444 11.92 -14.34 -12.98
C VAL A 444 12.87 -14.37 -11.78
N ASP A 445 13.28 -15.55 -11.38
CA ASP A 445 14.29 -15.73 -10.34
C ASP A 445 15.69 -15.32 -10.83
N LYS A 446 16.61 -15.13 -9.92
CA LYS A 446 18.01 -14.76 -10.20
C LYS A 446 18.70 -15.75 -11.17
N SER A 447 18.28 -17.01 -11.21
CA SER A 447 18.85 -18.00 -12.12
C SER A 447 18.33 -17.93 -13.56
N GLY A 448 17.26 -17.14 -13.80
CA GLY A 448 16.55 -17.05 -15.08
C GLY A 448 15.75 -18.30 -15.46
N LYS A 449 15.51 -19.21 -14.50
CA LYS A 449 14.87 -20.51 -14.73
C LYS A 449 13.45 -20.62 -14.24
N LYS A 450 13.14 -20.02 -13.12
CA LYS A 450 11.80 -20.00 -12.52
C LYS A 450 11.10 -18.69 -12.90
N TRP A 451 9.92 -18.81 -13.47
CA TRP A 451 9.13 -17.68 -13.94
C TRP A 451 7.77 -17.68 -13.28
N ALA A 452 7.29 -16.49 -12.95
CA ALA A 452 5.93 -16.26 -12.49
C ALA A 452 5.26 -15.19 -13.36
N ILE A 453 3.95 -15.37 -13.61
CA ILE A 453 3.15 -14.40 -14.38
C ILE A 453 1.87 -14.14 -13.60
N SER A 454 1.64 -12.88 -13.24
CA SER A 454 0.33 -12.43 -12.80
C SER A 454 -0.46 -11.99 -14.01
N ILE A 455 -1.71 -12.47 -14.13
CA ILE A 455 -2.64 -12.11 -15.22
C ILE A 455 -3.95 -11.65 -14.61
N VAL A 456 -4.34 -10.43 -14.90
CA VAL A 456 -5.58 -9.80 -14.45
C VAL A 456 -6.58 -9.78 -15.62
N ASN A 457 -7.71 -10.47 -15.49
CA ASN A 457 -8.81 -10.39 -16.44
C ASN A 457 -9.85 -9.39 -15.93
N ARG A 458 -9.91 -8.21 -16.54
CA ARG A 458 -10.85 -7.14 -16.17
C ARG A 458 -12.25 -7.30 -16.76
N HIS A 459 -12.49 -8.33 -17.58
CA HIS A 459 -13.82 -8.50 -18.20
C HIS A 459 -14.84 -9.03 -17.18
N PRO A 460 -15.98 -8.37 -16.96
CA PRO A 460 -16.91 -8.70 -15.87
C PRO A 460 -17.56 -10.10 -15.98
N SER A 461 -17.59 -10.72 -17.15
CA SER A 461 -18.38 -11.95 -17.37
C SER A 461 -17.80 -12.92 -18.40
N LYS A 462 -16.68 -12.60 -19.05
CA LYS A 462 -16.10 -13.49 -20.07
C LYS A 462 -14.80 -14.11 -19.61
N ASN A 463 -14.62 -15.37 -19.90
CA ASN A 463 -13.34 -16.05 -19.72
C ASN A 463 -12.30 -15.46 -20.68
N LEU A 464 -11.05 -15.45 -20.22
CA LEU A 464 -9.90 -15.07 -21.01
C LEU A 464 -9.21 -16.32 -21.58
N THR A 465 -8.96 -16.31 -22.88
CA THR A 465 -8.02 -17.23 -23.52
C THR A 465 -6.73 -16.46 -23.80
N CYS A 466 -5.68 -16.77 -23.04
CA CYS A 466 -4.41 -16.08 -23.13
C CYS A 466 -3.34 -17.00 -23.79
N LYS A 467 -2.65 -16.45 -24.80
CA LYS A 467 -1.41 -17.04 -25.33
C LYS A 467 -0.23 -16.36 -24.68
N VAL A 468 0.64 -17.15 -24.03
CA VAL A 468 1.85 -16.62 -23.42
C VAL A 468 3.04 -17.06 -24.28
N LYS A 469 3.89 -16.09 -24.63
CA LYS A 469 5.10 -16.30 -25.43
C LYS A 469 6.33 -15.84 -24.65
N MET A 470 7.46 -16.48 -24.94
CA MET A 470 8.78 -16.00 -24.53
C MET A 470 9.56 -15.66 -25.80
N GLY A 471 9.65 -14.36 -26.11
CA GLY A 471 10.02 -13.90 -27.43
C GLY A 471 9.02 -14.41 -28.47
N ASP A 472 9.49 -15.12 -29.50
CA ASP A 472 8.64 -15.68 -30.55
C ASP A 472 8.04 -17.05 -30.18
N ASP A 473 8.59 -17.73 -29.16
CA ASP A 473 8.19 -19.09 -28.80
C ASP A 473 6.93 -19.11 -27.94
N LEU A 474 5.93 -19.88 -28.38
CA LEU A 474 4.73 -20.14 -27.57
C LEU A 474 5.09 -21.06 -26.39
N LEU A 475 4.76 -20.62 -25.17
CA LEU A 475 4.95 -21.45 -24.00
C LEU A 475 3.91 -22.56 -23.96
N ASN A 476 4.39 -23.80 -23.89
CA ASN A 476 3.60 -25.02 -23.84
C ASN A 476 4.12 -25.87 -22.68
N GLY A 477 3.20 -26.48 -21.92
CA GLY A 477 3.57 -27.39 -20.83
C GLY A 477 2.53 -27.45 -19.72
N LYS A 478 2.94 -28.03 -18.59
CA LYS A 478 2.15 -27.98 -17.35
C LYS A 478 2.63 -26.83 -16.51
N PHE A 479 1.70 -26.04 -16.01
CA PHE A 479 1.94 -24.89 -15.15
C PHE A 479 1.26 -25.15 -13.81
N LYS A 480 1.84 -24.66 -12.73
CA LYS A 480 1.13 -24.46 -11.47
C LYS A 480 0.43 -23.11 -11.56
N GLY A 481 -0.79 -23.04 -11.10
CA GLY A 481 -1.53 -21.81 -11.09
C GLY A 481 -2.37 -21.66 -9.83
N ARG A 482 -2.61 -20.40 -9.44
CA ARG A 482 -3.61 -20.02 -8.44
C ARG A 482 -4.56 -19.04 -9.08
N ILE A 483 -5.84 -19.15 -8.79
CA ILE A 483 -6.86 -18.24 -9.28
C ILE A 483 -7.62 -17.63 -8.12
N LEU A 484 -7.78 -16.31 -8.14
CA LEU A 484 -8.70 -15.59 -7.28
C LEU A 484 -9.92 -15.18 -8.11
N THR A 485 -11.09 -15.66 -7.73
CA THR A 485 -12.35 -15.42 -8.45
C THR A 485 -13.55 -15.52 -7.50
N GLY A 486 -14.67 -14.94 -7.90
CA GLY A 486 -15.94 -15.04 -7.21
C GLY A 486 -17.06 -15.49 -8.14
N GLU A 487 -18.26 -15.66 -7.60
CA GLU A 487 -19.47 -16.00 -8.36
C GLU A 487 -19.94 -14.82 -9.23
N SER A 488 -19.64 -13.60 -8.80
CA SER A 488 -19.91 -12.34 -9.51
C SER A 488 -18.84 -11.31 -9.23
N THR A 489 -18.87 -10.18 -9.93
CA THR A 489 -18.03 -9.01 -9.67
C THR A 489 -18.24 -8.43 -8.27
N GLU A 490 -19.43 -8.62 -7.69
CA GLU A 490 -19.83 -8.12 -6.38
C GLU A 490 -19.51 -9.11 -5.24
N SER A 491 -18.81 -10.21 -5.52
CA SER A 491 -18.43 -11.18 -4.49
C SER A 491 -17.41 -10.58 -3.52
N TYR A 492 -17.66 -10.71 -2.23
CA TYR A 492 -16.84 -10.21 -1.11
C TYR A 492 -16.76 -11.25 0.01
N ASN A 493 -15.86 -11.04 0.95
CA ASN A 493 -15.74 -11.81 2.17
C ASN A 493 -16.32 -11.01 3.34
N ASP A 494 -17.00 -11.71 4.26
CA ASP A 494 -17.56 -11.16 5.48
C ASP A 494 -17.37 -12.13 6.67
N ILE A 495 -17.89 -11.75 7.83
CA ILE A 495 -17.77 -12.55 9.06
C ILE A 495 -18.44 -13.92 8.88
N ASP A 496 -19.61 -13.97 8.25
CA ASP A 496 -20.36 -15.22 8.05
C ASP A 496 -19.75 -16.09 6.94
N TYR A 497 -19.10 -15.48 5.97
CA TYR A 497 -18.51 -16.15 4.79
C TYR A 497 -17.08 -15.63 4.52
N PRO A 498 -16.11 -15.90 5.41
CA PRO A 498 -14.77 -15.28 5.35
C PRO A 498 -13.90 -15.80 4.18
N ASN A 499 -14.31 -16.86 3.50
CA ASN A 499 -13.57 -17.49 2.40
C ASN A 499 -14.42 -17.65 1.12
N ARG A 500 -15.46 -16.81 0.93
CA ARG A 500 -16.26 -16.83 -0.32
C ARG A 500 -15.41 -16.53 -1.53
N VAL A 501 -14.48 -15.61 -1.39
CA VAL A 501 -13.46 -15.27 -2.38
C VAL A 501 -12.09 -15.61 -1.78
N ALA A 502 -11.49 -16.67 -2.24
CA ALA A 502 -10.17 -17.14 -1.79
C ALA A 502 -9.40 -17.76 -2.95
N PRO A 503 -8.05 -17.75 -2.93
CA PRO A 503 -7.24 -18.37 -3.96
C PRO A 503 -7.46 -19.89 -4.04
N LYS A 504 -7.51 -20.40 -5.25
CA LYS A 504 -7.65 -21.83 -5.54
C LYS A 504 -6.54 -22.30 -6.48
N GLU A 505 -5.98 -23.47 -6.20
CA GLU A 505 -5.03 -24.13 -7.11
C GLU A 505 -5.74 -24.57 -8.41
N VAL A 506 -5.06 -24.45 -9.55
CA VAL A 506 -5.57 -24.81 -10.89
C VAL A 506 -4.50 -25.53 -11.73
#